data_a2ff0c4bc97d95f602aaf02e8bdef2d6
#
_entry.id   a2ff0c4bc97d95f602aaf02e8bdef2d6
#
_cell.length_a   1.000
_cell.length_b   1.000
_cell.length_c   1.000
_cell.angle_alpha   90.00
_cell.angle_beta   90.00
_cell.angle_gamma   90.00
#
_symmetry.space_group_name_H-M   'P 1'
#
loop_
_entity.id
_entity.type
_entity.pdbx_description
1 polymer ?
#
loop_
_entity_poly.entity_id
_entity_poly.type
_entity_poly.pdbx_seq_one_letter_code
_entity_poly.pdbx_strand_id
1 'polypeptide(L)' 'MDAGTYTLDASDWPYDSSSWLIGIQSTLTPDDGSGQTTAFGPRNYGPKTLKAGTLQCNIFVNTTGEVDKTFTPRLYKID' A
#
# COMPACT_ATOMS: atom_id res chain seq x y z
N MET A 1 11.30 -7.24 4.53
CA MET A 1 10.11 -7.97 5.02
C MET A 1 10.24 -9.43 4.67
N ASP A 2 9.65 -10.30 5.48
CA ASP A 2 9.63 -11.73 5.20
C ASP A 2 8.55 -12.07 4.18
N ALA A 3 8.71 -13.20 3.49
CA ALA A 3 7.67 -13.71 2.61
C ALA A 3 6.40 -14.04 3.42
N GLY A 4 5.25 -13.84 2.85
CA GLY A 4 3.98 -14.15 3.49
C GLY A 4 2.83 -13.45 2.81
N THR A 5 1.65 -13.61 3.40
CA THR A 5 0.44 -12.93 2.93
C THR A 5 0.18 -11.71 3.80
N TYR A 6 0.03 -10.56 3.14
CA TYR A 6 -0.13 -9.27 3.79
C TYR A 6 -1.39 -8.56 3.33
N THR A 7 -1.95 -7.74 4.18
CA THR A 7 -3.03 -6.84 3.84
C THR A 7 -2.74 -5.44 4.37
N LEU A 8 -3.21 -4.43 3.67
CA LEU A 8 -3.05 -3.03 4.06
C LEU A 8 -4.39 -2.52 4.60
N ASP A 9 -4.41 -2.12 5.87
CA ASP A 9 -5.60 -1.57 6.50
C ASP A 9 -5.70 -0.08 6.20
N ALA A 10 -6.80 0.30 5.56
CA ALA A 10 -7.11 1.67 5.20
C ALA A 10 -8.44 2.14 5.80
N SER A 11 -8.86 1.54 6.89
CA SER A 11 -10.18 1.80 7.47
C SER A 11 -10.35 3.23 8.01
N ASP A 12 -9.26 3.89 8.37
CA ASP A 12 -9.28 5.26 8.91
C ASP A 12 -8.88 6.31 7.85
N TRP A 13 -8.88 5.95 6.58
CA TRP A 13 -8.50 6.87 5.52
C TRP A 13 -9.57 7.94 5.33
N PRO A 14 -9.15 9.18 4.98
CA PRO A 14 -10.08 10.29 4.84
C PRO A 14 -11.02 10.18 3.64
N TYR A 15 -10.69 9.31 2.69
CA TYR A 15 -11.50 9.09 1.48
C TYR A 15 -11.74 7.61 1.29
N ASP A 16 -12.84 7.29 0.60
CA ASP A 16 -13.15 5.91 0.22
C ASP A 16 -11.98 5.31 -0.57
N SER A 17 -11.67 4.04 -0.31
CA SER A 17 -10.60 3.32 -1.01
C SER A 17 -10.84 3.23 -2.52
N SER A 18 -12.06 3.43 -2.99
CA SER A 18 -12.37 3.52 -4.41
C SER A 18 -12.03 4.89 -5.01
N SER A 19 -11.71 5.88 -4.17
CA SER A 19 -11.37 7.22 -4.61
C SER A 19 -9.91 7.29 -5.08
N TRP A 20 -9.66 8.15 -6.07
CA TRP A 20 -8.32 8.43 -6.56
C TRP A 20 -7.73 9.72 -6.00
N LEU A 21 -8.39 10.33 -5.00
CA LEU A 21 -7.92 11.59 -4.42
C LEU A 21 -6.71 11.40 -3.52
N ILE A 22 -6.74 10.38 -2.68
CA ILE A 22 -5.62 10.00 -1.81
C ILE A 22 -5.50 8.48 -1.80
N GLY A 23 -4.27 7.99 -1.86
CA GLY A 23 -4.05 6.56 -1.79
C GLY A 23 -2.59 6.20 -1.55
N ILE A 24 -2.35 4.90 -1.45
CA ILE A 24 -1.01 4.34 -1.33
C ILE A 24 -0.74 3.48 -2.55
N GLN A 25 0.46 3.63 -3.10
CA GLN A 25 0.99 2.71 -4.09
C GLN A 25 2.31 2.17 -3.56
N SER A 26 2.47 0.86 -3.53
CA SER A 26 3.68 0.25 -3.01
C SER A 26 4.37 -0.61 -4.05
N THR A 27 5.70 -0.59 -3.97
CA THR A 27 6.56 -1.36 -4.87
C THR A 27 7.39 -2.31 -4.03
N LEU A 28 7.40 -3.58 -4.40
CA LEU A 28 8.22 -4.60 -3.77
C LEU A 28 9.45 -4.85 -4.62
N THR A 29 10.61 -4.79 -3.98
CA THR A 29 11.88 -5.23 -4.58
C THR A 29 12.26 -6.55 -3.90
N PRO A 30 12.01 -7.69 -4.55
CA PRO A 30 12.34 -8.99 -3.94
C PRO A 30 13.85 -9.19 -3.76
N ASP A 31 14.21 -9.88 -2.69
CA ASP A 31 15.61 -10.21 -2.42
C ASP A 31 16.18 -11.25 -3.38
N ASP A 32 15.32 -11.97 -4.10
CA ASP A 32 15.73 -13.00 -5.06
C ASP A 32 16.18 -12.45 -6.41
N GLY A 33 16.12 -11.14 -6.59
CA GLY A 33 16.55 -10.51 -7.85
C GLY A 33 15.56 -10.63 -8.99
N SER A 34 14.34 -11.03 -8.73
CA SER A 34 13.32 -11.23 -9.78
C SER A 34 12.76 -9.92 -10.37
N GLY A 35 13.15 -8.78 -9.80
CA GLY A 35 12.71 -7.47 -10.28
C GLY A 35 11.55 -6.90 -9.50
N GLN A 36 11.38 -5.58 -9.59
CA GLN A 36 10.34 -4.87 -8.85
C GLN A 36 8.95 -5.23 -9.36
N THR A 37 7.99 -5.30 -8.43
CA THR A 37 6.59 -5.50 -8.73
C THR A 37 5.75 -4.55 -7.89
N THR A 38 4.54 -4.21 -8.38
CA THR A 38 3.57 -3.47 -7.60
C THR A 38 2.92 -4.40 -6.59
N ALA A 39 2.96 -4.06 -5.31
CA ALA A 39 2.33 -4.85 -4.25
C ALA A 39 0.91 -4.37 -3.98
N PHE A 40 0.76 -3.18 -3.42
CA PHE A 40 -0.55 -2.61 -3.12
C PHE A 40 -0.77 -1.33 -3.90
N GLY A 41 -2.03 -1.01 -4.18
CA GLY A 41 -2.39 0.27 -4.64
C GLY A 41 -3.00 0.30 -6.00
N PRO A 42 -3.35 1.50 -6.47
CA PRO A 42 -4.36 2.24 -5.73
C PRO A 42 -5.69 1.48 -5.76
N ARG A 43 -6.47 1.58 -4.71
CA ARG A 43 -7.77 0.90 -4.57
C ARG A 43 -7.69 -0.62 -4.44
N ASN A 44 -6.49 -1.17 -4.25
CA ASN A 44 -6.29 -2.62 -4.13
C ASN A 44 -5.38 -2.91 -2.95
N TYR A 45 -5.97 -2.93 -1.77
CA TYR A 45 -5.27 -3.11 -0.51
C TYR A 45 -5.55 -4.47 0.15
N GLY A 46 -6.29 -5.33 -0.52
CA GLY A 46 -6.65 -6.64 -0.01
C GLY A 46 -5.46 -7.58 0.10
N PRO A 47 -5.69 -8.80 0.65
CA PRO A 47 -4.59 -9.72 0.91
C PRO A 47 -3.80 -10.06 -0.35
N LYS A 48 -2.47 -10.05 -0.21
CA LYS A 48 -1.54 -10.41 -1.28
C LYS A 48 -0.41 -11.25 -0.72
N THR A 49 -0.01 -12.27 -1.47
CA THR A 49 1.16 -13.07 -1.14
C THR A 49 2.38 -12.41 -1.76
N LEU A 50 3.34 -12.04 -0.91
CA LEU A 50 4.51 -11.29 -1.29
C LEU A 50 5.78 -12.09 -0.97
N LYS A 51 6.80 -11.92 -1.82
CA LYS A 51 8.12 -12.48 -1.58
C LYS A 51 8.86 -11.67 -0.52
N ALA A 52 9.88 -12.27 0.09
CA ALA A 52 10.79 -11.53 0.95
C ALA A 52 11.50 -10.43 0.16
N GLY A 53 11.64 -9.25 0.74
CA GLY A 53 12.28 -8.13 0.09
C GLY A 53 12.02 -6.82 0.78
N THR A 54 12.21 -5.73 0.04
CA THR A 54 11.98 -4.36 0.50
C THR A 54 10.69 -3.83 -0.10
N LEU A 55 9.79 -3.40 0.77
CA LEU A 55 8.53 -2.78 0.35
C LEU A 55 8.62 -1.27 0.54
N GLN A 56 8.46 -0.52 -0.55
CA GLN A 56 8.40 0.94 -0.51
C GLN A 56 6.97 1.39 -0.73
N CYS A 57 6.43 2.13 0.22
CA CYS A 57 5.07 2.66 0.13
C CYS A 57 5.10 4.16 -0.11
N ASN A 58 4.36 4.62 -1.11
CA ASN A 58 4.25 6.03 -1.45
C ASN A 58 2.80 6.46 -1.31
N ILE A 59 2.58 7.57 -0.64
CA ILE A 59 1.25 8.19 -0.55
C ILE A 59 1.13 9.18 -1.70
N PHE A 60 0.06 9.07 -2.47
CA PHE A 60 -0.21 10.04 -3.53
C PHE A 60 -1.45 10.87 -3.17
N VAL A 61 -1.46 12.11 -3.66
CA VAL A 61 -2.54 13.05 -3.45
C VAL A 61 -2.89 13.67 -4.80
N ASN A 62 -4.10 13.39 -5.29
CA ASN A 62 -4.57 13.85 -6.60
C ASN A 62 -5.64 14.94 -6.46
N THR A 63 -5.40 15.90 -5.59
CA THR A 63 -6.31 17.03 -5.42
C THR A 63 -5.53 18.33 -5.51
N THR A 64 -6.17 19.37 -6.01
CA THR A 64 -5.56 20.71 -6.10
C THR A 64 -5.81 21.55 -4.86
N GLY A 65 -6.69 21.10 -3.97
CA GLY A 65 -6.99 21.80 -2.73
C GLY A 65 -6.03 21.42 -1.61
N GLU A 66 -6.11 22.16 -0.52
CA GLU A 66 -5.41 21.83 0.70
C GLU A 66 -6.03 20.58 1.32
N VAL A 67 -5.19 19.64 1.74
CA VAL A 67 -5.64 18.42 2.41
C VAL A 67 -5.18 18.48 3.87
N ASP A 68 -6.15 18.63 4.77
CA ASP A 68 -5.92 18.68 6.22
C ASP A 68 -6.57 17.44 6.86
N LYS A 69 -6.02 16.28 6.53
CA LYS A 69 -6.52 14.98 6.98
C LYS A 69 -5.39 14.16 7.58
N THR A 70 -5.70 13.41 8.61
CA THR A 70 -4.76 12.50 9.24
C THR A 70 -5.31 11.07 9.14
N PHE A 71 -4.46 10.15 8.71
CA PHE A 71 -4.80 8.73 8.70
C PHE A 71 -3.55 7.91 8.96
N THR A 72 -3.75 6.68 9.44
CA THR A 72 -2.65 5.78 9.78
C THR A 72 -2.80 4.48 9.01
N PRO A 73 -2.12 4.33 7.87
CA PRO A 73 -2.13 3.04 7.16
C PRO A 73 -1.35 2.00 7.96
N ARG A 74 -1.86 0.76 7.97
CA ARG A 74 -1.25 -0.34 8.71
C ARG A 74 -1.09 -1.55 7.80
N LEU A 75 0.10 -2.13 7.83
CA LEU A 75 0.40 -3.35 7.10
C LEU A 75 0.38 -4.53 8.07
N TYR A 76 -0.43 -5.54 7.75
CA TYR A 76 -0.55 -6.74 8.58
C TYR A 76 -0.11 -7.96 7.81
N LYS A 77 0.65 -8.83 8.47
CA LYS A 77 0.95 -10.16 7.99
C LYS A 77 -0.09 -11.11 8.55
N ILE A 78 -0.80 -11.85 7.68
CA ILE A 78 -1.92 -12.69 8.08
C ILE A 78 -1.62 -14.18 7.98
N ASP A 79 -0.42 -14.58 7.57
CA ASP A 79 0.02 -15.96 7.69
C ASP A 79 1.52 -16.10 7.93
#